data_7fc638aa60f9fbf2f6542ae368bc45e9
#
_entry.id   7fc638aa60f9fbf2f6542ae368bc45e9
#
_cell.length_a   1.000
_cell.length_b   1.000
_cell.length_c   1.000
_cell.angle_alpha   90.00
_cell.angle_beta   90.00
_cell.angle_gamma   90.00
#
_symmetry.space_group_name_H-M   'P 1'
#
loop_
_entity.id
_entity.type
_entity.pdbx_description
1 polymer ?
#
loop_
_entity_poly.entity_id
_entity_poly.type
_entity_poly.pdbx_seq_one_letter_code
_entity_poly.pdbx_strand_id
1 'polypeptide(L)'
;MEQLAGIARKYGIEVPVITCWTDESRNVGEGVLNGVVDIVNSCPRWQVEKNSVRLVNLQMKTQPGKPLVSGELQGGWCCELGWPLSWDQDGLPPVQTQNLTLYALERGFGALNFYMVVGGTNFDDWAARQQITSYDYAAAIGEGGMTNERYRRFRGLSAFIREHGTRIARADLDYVPYTSTDTDVKLAVRTTPDGDRYFFIRTEERSRQHFGTIYTQGLALDFALEPFGAMVYYLPSGAGKGTWYPRLPEPQVRDMRPLPSVELKQEGVMEDPLPVEWTRLRDGETVDNDGIYGRHFIYYRTSAYRGCMLEVGRIGKNVMNRSAADTVLVAVDGRLVPIDRETPEKAYYRIPGDSACRQKTDVLLLFENRGLHHHTNAAFEAHWKIGPAFVRSRGEDLPLRYAYTEKACGERWSAGGDWPHLTSVSQSEN
;
A
#
# COMPACT_ATOMS: atom_id res chain seq x y z
N MET A 1 -19.91 -8.37 -14.45
CA MET A 1 -19.02 -9.54 -14.24
C MET A 1 -19.34 -10.69 -15.20
N GLU A 2 -20.58 -11.17 -15.31
CA GLU A 2 -20.97 -12.23 -16.27
C GLU A 2 -20.61 -11.90 -17.71
N GLN A 3 -20.88 -10.66 -18.14
CA GLN A 3 -20.50 -10.20 -19.47
C GLN A 3 -18.98 -10.27 -19.71
N LEU A 4 -18.18 -9.88 -18.75
CA LEU A 4 -16.71 -9.94 -18.85
C LEU A 4 -16.21 -11.38 -18.93
N ALA A 5 -16.74 -12.28 -18.11
CA ALA A 5 -16.43 -13.70 -18.18
C ALA A 5 -16.85 -14.32 -19.55
N GLY A 6 -18.03 -13.92 -20.04
CA GLY A 6 -18.52 -14.31 -21.37
C GLY A 6 -17.62 -13.82 -22.51
N ILE A 7 -17.14 -12.58 -22.43
CA ILE A 7 -16.20 -12.00 -23.39
C ILE A 7 -14.88 -12.81 -23.37
N ALA A 8 -14.33 -13.08 -22.19
CA ALA A 8 -13.10 -13.87 -22.05
C ALA A 8 -13.23 -15.23 -22.77
N ARG A 9 -14.33 -15.95 -22.57
CA ARG A 9 -14.59 -17.23 -23.22
C ARG A 9 -14.79 -17.09 -24.74
N LYS A 10 -15.51 -16.05 -25.18
CA LYS A 10 -15.70 -15.74 -26.60
C LYS A 10 -14.37 -15.54 -27.35
N TYR A 11 -13.37 -14.97 -26.68
CA TYR A 11 -12.05 -14.75 -27.26
C TYR A 11 -11.04 -15.87 -26.96
N GLY A 12 -11.50 -17.06 -26.57
CA GLY A 12 -10.67 -18.27 -26.46
C GLY A 12 -9.82 -18.34 -25.17
N ILE A 13 -10.15 -17.56 -24.13
CA ILE A 13 -9.49 -17.68 -22.83
C ILE A 13 -10.07 -18.90 -22.11
N GLU A 14 -9.35 -20.04 -22.13
CA GLU A 14 -9.77 -21.33 -21.57
C GLU A 14 -9.27 -21.55 -20.12
N VAL A 15 -8.26 -20.77 -19.68
CA VAL A 15 -7.74 -20.85 -18.30
C VAL A 15 -8.82 -20.51 -17.26
N PRO A 16 -8.67 -20.93 -16.00
CA PRO A 16 -9.57 -20.52 -14.94
C PRO A 16 -9.66 -18.99 -14.83
N VAL A 17 -10.89 -18.48 -14.85
CA VAL A 17 -11.15 -17.05 -14.61
C VAL A 17 -11.31 -16.87 -13.12
N ILE A 18 -10.66 -15.85 -12.59
CA ILE A 18 -10.72 -15.49 -11.18
C ILE A 18 -11.32 -14.09 -11.00
N THR A 19 -11.98 -13.88 -9.87
CA THR A 19 -12.36 -12.55 -9.37
C THR A 19 -11.62 -12.30 -8.08
N CYS A 20 -11.23 -11.06 -7.84
CA CYS A 20 -10.50 -10.68 -6.65
C CYS A 20 -11.29 -9.65 -5.85
N TRP A 21 -11.43 -9.90 -4.55
CA TRP A 21 -12.20 -9.05 -3.65
C TRP A 21 -11.39 -8.66 -2.43
N THR A 22 -11.49 -7.41 -2.05
CA THR A 22 -11.00 -6.95 -0.75
C THR A 22 -12.04 -7.19 0.33
N ASP A 23 -11.61 -7.20 1.59
CA ASP A 23 -12.50 -7.33 2.75
C ASP A 23 -13.58 -6.22 2.79
N GLU A 24 -13.22 -5.02 2.36
CA GLU A 24 -14.07 -3.84 2.44
C GLU A 24 -15.12 -3.76 1.32
N SER A 25 -14.82 -4.35 0.16
CA SER A 25 -15.67 -4.26 -1.03
C SER A 25 -16.66 -5.41 -1.16
N ARG A 26 -16.63 -6.39 -0.24
CA ARG A 26 -17.42 -7.59 -0.38
C ARG A 26 -18.69 -7.58 0.43
N ASN A 27 -19.82 -7.49 -0.27
CA ASN A 27 -21.13 -7.91 0.27
C ASN A 27 -21.35 -9.39 0.02
N VAL A 28 -21.93 -10.07 0.99
CA VAL A 28 -22.18 -11.52 0.93
C VAL A 28 -23.02 -11.86 -0.31
N GLY A 29 -22.45 -12.65 -1.21
CA GLY A 29 -23.13 -13.13 -2.41
C GLY A 29 -23.01 -12.25 -3.65
N GLU A 30 -22.45 -11.05 -3.54
CA GLU A 30 -22.20 -10.21 -4.71
C GLU A 30 -20.94 -10.67 -5.47
N GLY A 31 -21.03 -10.74 -6.78
CA GLY A 31 -19.90 -11.01 -7.67
C GLY A 31 -19.46 -12.47 -7.74
N VAL A 32 -20.10 -13.38 -7.05
CA VAL A 32 -19.81 -14.83 -7.15
C VAL A 32 -20.48 -15.38 -8.39
N LEU A 33 -19.68 -15.87 -9.32
CA LEU A 33 -20.15 -16.39 -10.60
C LEU A 33 -19.91 -17.89 -10.72
N ASN A 34 -20.81 -18.58 -11.45
CA ASN A 34 -20.59 -19.97 -11.82
C ASN A 34 -19.39 -20.09 -12.77
N GLY A 35 -18.51 -21.07 -12.52
CA GLY A 35 -17.33 -21.28 -13.35
C GLY A 35 -16.18 -20.29 -13.14
N VAL A 36 -16.31 -19.35 -12.20
CA VAL A 36 -15.25 -18.41 -11.82
C VAL A 36 -14.80 -18.75 -10.39
N VAL A 37 -13.51 -18.68 -10.12
CA VAL A 37 -12.94 -18.83 -8.78
C VAL A 37 -12.80 -17.45 -8.16
N ASP A 38 -13.52 -17.23 -7.10
CA ASP A 38 -13.45 -16.01 -6.34
C ASP A 38 -12.31 -16.12 -5.33
N ILE A 39 -11.38 -15.18 -5.36
CA ILE A 39 -10.19 -15.15 -4.51
C ILE A 39 -10.21 -13.96 -3.58
N VAL A 40 -9.45 -14.02 -2.50
CA VAL A 40 -9.42 -12.97 -1.47
C VAL A 40 -8.08 -12.26 -1.40
N ASN A 41 -8.14 -10.97 -1.12
CA ASN A 41 -6.99 -10.15 -0.73
C ASN A 41 -7.00 -9.97 0.77
N SER A 42 -5.86 -10.17 1.43
CA SER A 42 -5.75 -10.10 2.88
C SER A 42 -4.56 -9.24 3.29
N CYS A 43 -4.85 -8.09 3.89
CA CYS A 43 -3.88 -7.15 4.44
C CYS A 43 -4.11 -6.93 5.95
N PRO A 44 -3.99 -7.98 6.79
CA PRO A 44 -4.46 -7.95 8.18
C PRO A 44 -3.55 -7.21 9.14
N ARG A 45 -2.34 -6.82 8.76
CA ARG A 45 -1.30 -6.28 9.66
C ARG A 45 -1.12 -7.19 10.88
N TRP A 46 -1.28 -6.67 12.10
CA TRP A 46 -1.19 -7.45 13.34
C TRP A 46 -2.42 -8.29 13.68
N GLN A 47 -3.53 -8.14 12.96
CA GLN A 47 -4.79 -8.84 13.26
C GLN A 47 -5.01 -10.02 12.32
N VAL A 48 -4.02 -10.91 12.24
CA VAL A 48 -4.03 -12.01 11.27
C VAL A 48 -5.25 -12.90 11.42
N GLU A 49 -5.49 -13.41 12.60
CA GLU A 49 -6.63 -14.31 12.84
C GLU A 49 -7.96 -13.57 12.65
N LYS A 50 -8.14 -12.43 13.32
CA LYS A 50 -9.40 -11.69 13.30
C LYS A 50 -9.85 -11.32 11.90
N ASN A 51 -8.94 -10.79 11.08
CA ASN A 51 -9.30 -10.29 9.75
C ASN A 51 -9.35 -11.43 8.72
N SER A 52 -8.48 -12.44 8.84
CA SER A 52 -8.44 -13.53 7.86
C SER A 52 -9.56 -14.55 8.08
N VAL A 53 -9.98 -14.83 9.32
CA VAL A 53 -11.10 -15.76 9.60
C VAL A 53 -12.37 -15.36 8.89
N ARG A 54 -12.70 -14.07 8.90
CA ARG A 54 -13.88 -13.56 8.22
C ARG A 54 -13.85 -13.87 6.73
N LEU A 55 -12.72 -13.59 6.06
CA LEU A 55 -12.54 -13.83 4.63
C LEU A 55 -12.61 -15.31 4.27
N VAL A 56 -11.94 -16.16 5.06
CA VAL A 56 -12.00 -17.62 4.88
C VAL A 56 -13.43 -18.13 4.99
N ASN A 57 -14.13 -17.78 6.06
CA ASN A 57 -15.50 -18.23 6.29
C ASN A 57 -16.46 -17.73 5.19
N LEU A 58 -16.27 -16.50 4.72
CA LEU A 58 -17.06 -15.95 3.64
C LEU A 58 -16.83 -16.71 2.34
N GLN A 59 -15.57 -16.99 1.97
CA GLN A 59 -15.22 -17.73 0.77
C GLN A 59 -15.75 -19.18 0.83
N MET A 60 -15.58 -19.87 1.95
CA MET A 60 -16.13 -21.23 2.15
C MET A 60 -17.64 -21.26 2.02
N LYS A 61 -18.35 -20.25 2.53
CA LYS A 61 -19.81 -20.16 2.44
C LYS A 61 -20.30 -19.87 1.02
N THR A 62 -19.61 -18.99 0.30
CA THR A 62 -20.05 -18.53 -1.03
C THR A 62 -19.60 -19.45 -2.16
N GLN A 63 -18.55 -20.24 -1.96
CA GLN A 63 -17.97 -21.14 -2.96
C GLN A 63 -17.62 -22.52 -2.37
N PRO A 64 -18.60 -23.25 -1.86
CA PRO A 64 -18.35 -24.57 -1.31
C PRO A 64 -17.75 -25.49 -2.37
N GLY A 65 -16.69 -26.21 -2.02
CA GLY A 65 -16.00 -27.14 -2.91
C GLY A 65 -15.00 -26.50 -3.90
N LYS A 66 -14.81 -25.17 -3.87
CA LYS A 66 -13.73 -24.51 -4.62
C LYS A 66 -12.50 -24.31 -3.71
N PRO A 67 -11.29 -24.23 -4.28
CA PRO A 67 -10.09 -24.02 -3.51
C PRO A 67 -10.10 -22.64 -2.82
N LEU A 68 -9.55 -22.56 -1.62
CA LEU A 68 -9.22 -21.29 -0.98
C LEU A 68 -7.96 -20.72 -1.64
N VAL A 69 -8.05 -19.51 -2.18
CA VAL A 69 -6.95 -18.84 -2.89
C VAL A 69 -6.81 -17.42 -2.35
N SER A 70 -5.60 -17.03 -1.99
CA SER A 70 -5.27 -15.64 -1.71
C SER A 70 -4.66 -15.02 -2.96
N GLY A 71 -5.33 -14.01 -3.53
CA GLY A 71 -4.86 -13.24 -4.67
C GLY A 71 -3.83 -12.18 -4.29
N GLU A 72 -3.93 -11.68 -3.05
CA GLU A 72 -2.95 -10.79 -2.44
C GLU A 72 -2.80 -11.17 -0.97
N LEU A 73 -1.72 -11.88 -0.66
CA LEU A 73 -1.29 -12.11 0.71
C LEU A 73 -0.27 -11.05 1.09
N GLN A 74 -0.53 -10.31 2.16
CA GLN A 74 0.26 -9.14 2.52
C GLN A 74 1.76 -9.46 2.67
N GLY A 75 2.58 -8.85 1.82
CA GLY A 75 4.03 -8.94 1.82
C GLY A 75 4.72 -7.59 2.09
N GLY A 76 4.00 -6.63 2.63
CA GLY A 76 4.44 -5.27 2.90
C GLY A 76 3.30 -4.26 2.73
N TRP A 77 3.63 -3.01 2.43
CA TRP A 77 2.70 -1.94 2.09
C TRP A 77 3.39 -0.84 1.31
N CYS A 78 2.63 -0.09 0.50
CA CYS A 78 3.16 1.03 -0.27
C CYS A 78 3.64 2.17 0.63
N CYS A 79 4.59 2.95 0.12
CA CYS A 79 4.96 4.22 0.70
C CYS A 79 3.93 5.26 0.30
N GLU A 80 3.30 5.88 1.27
CA GLU A 80 2.32 6.92 1.06
C GLU A 80 2.90 8.27 1.48
N LEU A 81 2.50 9.32 0.76
CA LEU A 81 2.94 10.68 1.06
C LEU A 81 2.49 11.12 2.44
N GLY A 82 3.45 11.54 3.27
CA GLY A 82 3.20 11.97 4.65
C GLY A 82 2.95 10.85 5.66
N TRP A 83 3.14 9.60 5.27
CA TRP A 83 3.10 8.43 6.17
C TRP A 83 4.51 7.85 6.37
N PRO A 84 4.67 6.97 7.37
CA PRO A 84 5.92 6.22 7.51
C PRO A 84 6.28 5.47 6.23
N LEU A 85 7.56 5.33 5.98
CA LEU A 85 8.06 4.52 4.87
C LEU A 85 7.58 3.08 5.03
N SER A 86 7.55 2.33 3.95
CA SER A 86 6.99 0.97 3.92
C SER A 86 7.61 0.03 4.98
N TRP A 87 8.91 0.17 5.26
CA TRP A 87 9.63 -0.63 6.26
C TRP A 87 9.47 -0.17 7.71
N ASP A 88 8.97 1.07 7.94
CA ASP A 88 8.73 1.64 9.26
C ASP A 88 7.25 1.54 9.70
N GLN A 89 6.42 0.94 8.87
CA GLN A 89 4.98 0.84 9.17
C GLN A 89 4.69 -0.24 10.20
N ASP A 90 3.90 0.13 11.21
CA ASP A 90 3.43 -0.82 12.23
C ASP A 90 2.57 -1.94 11.62
N GLY A 91 2.84 -3.15 12.01
CA GLY A 91 2.11 -4.33 11.57
C GLY A 91 2.65 -4.99 10.30
N LEU A 92 3.81 -4.55 9.80
CA LEU A 92 4.41 -5.07 8.57
C LEU A 92 5.84 -5.63 8.71
N PRO A 93 6.32 -6.07 9.89
CA PRO A 93 7.63 -6.67 9.95
C PRO A 93 7.66 -8.04 9.26
N PRO A 94 8.84 -8.54 8.88
CA PRO A 94 8.98 -9.84 8.21
C PRO A 94 8.36 -11.02 8.95
N VAL A 95 8.36 -10.99 10.29
CA VAL A 95 7.71 -12.03 11.12
C VAL A 95 6.20 -12.10 10.89
N GLN A 96 5.53 -10.97 10.66
CA GLN A 96 4.11 -10.93 10.34
C GLN A 96 3.81 -11.72 9.05
N THR A 97 4.63 -11.56 8.01
CA THR A 97 4.47 -12.32 6.77
C THR A 97 4.60 -13.83 6.99
N GLN A 98 5.53 -14.26 7.85
CA GLN A 98 5.66 -15.67 8.22
C GLN A 98 4.43 -16.17 8.95
N ASN A 99 3.96 -15.44 9.96
CA ASN A 99 2.76 -15.79 10.72
C ASN A 99 1.52 -15.87 9.80
N LEU A 100 1.31 -14.86 8.97
CA LEU A 100 0.20 -14.80 8.02
C LEU A 100 0.24 -15.97 7.02
N THR A 101 1.43 -16.29 6.49
CA THR A 101 1.60 -17.43 5.56
C THR A 101 1.27 -18.75 6.23
N LEU A 102 1.80 -19.00 7.42
CA LEU A 102 1.54 -20.23 8.15
C LEU A 102 0.08 -20.33 8.58
N TYR A 103 -0.56 -19.20 8.96
CA TYR A 103 -1.98 -19.16 9.23
C TYR A 103 -2.82 -19.49 7.99
N ALA A 104 -2.46 -18.98 6.83
CA ALA A 104 -3.17 -19.31 5.58
C ALA A 104 -3.09 -20.82 5.29
N LEU A 105 -1.91 -21.45 5.46
CA LEU A 105 -1.75 -22.91 5.32
C LEU A 105 -2.53 -23.68 6.38
N GLU A 106 -2.51 -23.20 7.62
CA GLU A 106 -3.34 -23.73 8.71
C GLU A 106 -4.82 -23.76 8.33
N ARG A 107 -5.31 -22.71 7.68
CA ARG A 107 -6.71 -22.58 7.27
C ARG A 107 -7.07 -23.29 5.97
N GLY A 108 -6.09 -23.91 5.29
CA GLY A 108 -6.33 -24.74 4.10
C GLY A 108 -6.28 -23.98 2.79
N PHE A 109 -5.60 -22.85 2.75
CA PHE A 109 -5.33 -22.20 1.44
C PHE A 109 -4.46 -23.10 0.58
N GLY A 110 -4.95 -23.39 -0.64
CA GLY A 110 -4.28 -24.20 -1.64
C GLY A 110 -3.39 -23.38 -2.59
N ALA A 111 -3.58 -22.06 -2.65
CA ALA A 111 -2.73 -21.16 -3.42
C ALA A 111 -2.58 -19.82 -2.74
N LEU A 112 -1.34 -19.30 -2.76
CA LEU A 112 -0.95 -18.04 -2.14
C LEU A 112 -0.19 -17.20 -3.18
N ASN A 113 -0.62 -15.96 -3.38
CA ASN A 113 0.07 -14.97 -4.18
C ASN A 113 0.47 -13.80 -3.27
N PHE A 114 1.77 -13.59 -3.08
CA PHE A 114 2.26 -12.53 -2.22
C PHE A 114 2.24 -11.18 -2.94
N TYR A 115 1.67 -10.20 -2.29
CA TYR A 115 1.70 -8.83 -2.74
C TYR A 115 2.46 -7.95 -1.71
N MET A 116 3.81 -7.67 -1.91
CA MET A 116 4.60 -8.02 -3.09
C MET A 116 5.84 -8.83 -2.67
N VAL A 117 6.43 -9.57 -3.61
CA VAL A 117 7.74 -10.20 -3.42
C VAL A 117 8.86 -9.26 -3.86
N VAL A 118 8.63 -8.49 -4.93
CA VAL A 118 9.59 -7.54 -5.50
C VAL A 118 8.95 -6.16 -5.48
N GLY A 119 9.65 -5.21 -4.88
CA GLY A 119 9.29 -3.79 -4.94
C GLY A 119 9.63 -3.18 -6.30
N GLY A 120 9.17 -1.97 -6.53
CA GLY A 120 9.42 -1.24 -7.75
C GLY A 120 9.50 0.26 -7.54
N THR A 121 9.82 0.97 -8.60
CA THR A 121 9.80 2.43 -8.67
C THR A 121 8.77 2.83 -9.71
N ASN A 122 7.86 3.73 -9.37
CA ASN A 122 6.91 4.29 -10.33
C ASN A 122 7.68 5.09 -11.38
N PHE A 123 7.21 5.01 -12.63
CA PHE A 123 7.83 5.74 -13.73
C PHE A 123 7.59 7.24 -13.54
N ASP A 124 8.67 8.02 -13.56
CA ASP A 124 8.66 9.47 -13.47
C ASP A 124 7.71 9.96 -12.35
N ASP A 125 6.70 10.74 -12.68
CA ASP A 125 5.67 11.25 -11.76
C ASP A 125 4.33 10.45 -11.82
N TRP A 126 4.31 9.27 -12.39
CA TRP A 126 3.11 8.45 -12.62
C TRP A 126 2.61 7.69 -11.38
N ALA A 127 2.91 8.15 -10.20
CA ALA A 127 2.33 7.60 -8.98
C ALA A 127 0.90 8.13 -8.76
N ALA A 128 0.07 7.36 -8.05
CA ALA A 128 -1.24 7.88 -7.61
C ALA A 128 -1.06 9.01 -6.60
N ARG A 129 -2.07 9.86 -6.45
CA ARG A 129 -2.06 11.06 -5.59
C ARG A 129 -1.42 10.86 -4.21
N GLN A 130 -1.72 9.76 -3.56
CA GLN A 130 -1.25 9.48 -2.20
C GLN A 130 0.03 8.66 -2.15
N GLN A 131 0.56 8.21 -3.28
CA GLN A 131 1.79 7.44 -3.35
C GLN A 131 2.96 8.32 -3.76
N ILE A 132 4.13 7.94 -3.29
CA ILE A 132 5.39 8.54 -3.74
C ILE A 132 5.97 7.73 -4.90
N THR A 133 7.08 8.19 -5.47
CA THR A 133 7.78 7.51 -6.56
C THR A 133 8.22 6.10 -6.18
N SER A 134 8.66 5.89 -4.93
CA SER A 134 9.02 4.58 -4.43
C SER A 134 7.78 3.69 -4.24
N TYR A 135 7.81 2.52 -4.84
CA TYR A 135 6.92 1.41 -4.57
C TYR A 135 7.72 0.21 -4.02
N ASP A 136 8.68 0.50 -3.12
CA ASP A 136 9.52 -0.52 -2.46
C ASP A 136 8.68 -1.58 -1.74
N TYR A 137 7.60 -1.17 -1.14
CA TYR A 137 6.61 -2.02 -0.48
C TYR A 137 7.15 -2.75 0.75
N ALA A 138 8.35 -2.46 1.22
CA ALA A 138 9.13 -3.32 2.11
C ALA A 138 9.15 -4.79 1.64
N ALA A 139 9.12 -4.98 0.33
CA ALA A 139 9.08 -6.29 -0.31
C ALA A 139 10.33 -7.12 0.02
N ALA A 140 10.26 -8.41 -0.21
CA ALA A 140 11.39 -9.32 0.02
C ALA A 140 12.64 -8.93 -0.79
N ILE A 141 12.41 -8.40 -1.99
CA ILE A 141 13.42 -7.77 -2.83
C ILE A 141 12.96 -6.32 -3.02
N GLY A 142 13.69 -5.37 -2.44
CA GLY A 142 13.37 -3.95 -2.54
C GLY A 142 13.52 -3.40 -3.97
N GLU A 143 13.06 -2.18 -4.22
CA GLU A 143 13.09 -1.53 -5.53
C GLU A 143 14.51 -1.41 -6.12
N GLY A 144 15.54 -1.30 -5.29
CA GLY A 144 16.95 -1.32 -5.68
C GLY A 144 17.55 -2.73 -5.88
N GLY A 145 16.74 -3.80 -5.83
CA GLY A 145 17.21 -5.18 -5.99
C GLY A 145 17.83 -5.80 -4.74
N MET A 146 17.85 -5.10 -3.62
CA MET A 146 18.42 -5.61 -2.37
C MET A 146 17.45 -6.56 -1.67
N THR A 147 17.99 -7.68 -1.19
CA THR A 147 17.22 -8.64 -0.37
C THR A 147 17.31 -8.29 1.11
N ASN A 148 16.26 -8.62 1.87
CA ASN A 148 16.14 -8.32 3.29
C ASN A 148 15.71 -9.56 4.09
N GLU A 149 15.40 -9.37 5.39
CA GLU A 149 14.95 -10.45 6.27
C GLU A 149 13.64 -11.12 5.78
N ARG A 150 12.74 -10.40 5.14
CA ARG A 150 11.53 -10.96 4.54
C ARG A 150 11.87 -11.95 3.41
N TYR A 151 12.90 -11.67 2.62
CA TYR A 151 13.40 -12.60 1.61
C TYR A 151 13.93 -13.89 2.24
N ARG A 152 14.67 -13.78 3.35
CA ARG A 152 15.18 -14.95 4.08
C ARG A 152 14.02 -15.83 4.57
N ARG A 153 12.95 -15.22 5.10
CA ARG A 153 11.73 -15.94 5.53
C ARG A 153 10.99 -16.56 4.35
N PHE A 154 10.83 -15.84 3.25
CA PHE A 154 10.23 -16.40 2.04
C PHE A 154 11.00 -17.61 1.51
N ARG A 155 12.32 -17.60 1.55
CA ARG A 155 13.12 -18.78 1.18
C ARG A 155 12.80 -19.99 2.06
N GLY A 156 12.74 -19.81 3.35
CA GLY A 156 12.38 -20.89 4.30
C GLY A 156 10.96 -21.39 4.11
N LEU A 157 9.99 -20.47 3.96
CA LEU A 157 8.58 -20.80 3.69
C LEU A 157 8.41 -21.51 2.34
N SER A 158 9.05 -21.01 1.28
CA SER A 158 8.99 -21.63 -0.05
C SER A 158 9.59 -23.01 -0.07
N ALA A 159 10.69 -23.26 0.66
CA ALA A 159 11.26 -24.58 0.82
C ALA A 159 10.27 -25.54 1.51
N PHE A 160 9.66 -25.09 2.61
CA PHE A 160 8.63 -25.84 3.32
C PHE A 160 7.42 -26.16 2.44
N ILE A 161 6.89 -25.16 1.75
CA ILE A 161 5.72 -25.33 0.85
C ILE A 161 6.07 -26.28 -0.30
N ARG A 162 7.25 -26.18 -0.87
CA ARG A 162 7.70 -27.09 -1.95
C ARG A 162 7.79 -28.54 -1.48
N GLU A 163 8.24 -28.77 -0.26
CA GLU A 163 8.39 -30.11 0.33
C GLU A 163 7.04 -30.68 0.78
N HIS A 164 6.17 -29.85 1.37
CA HIS A 164 5.00 -30.32 2.10
C HIS A 164 3.66 -29.84 1.50
N GLY A 165 3.63 -28.87 0.58
CA GLY A 165 2.41 -28.18 0.16
C GLY A 165 1.33 -29.11 -0.39
N THR A 166 1.70 -30.09 -1.22
CA THR A 166 0.74 -31.08 -1.75
C THR A 166 0.11 -31.93 -0.63
N ARG A 167 0.86 -32.27 0.41
CA ARG A 167 0.35 -33.01 1.57
C ARG A 167 -0.57 -32.13 2.43
N ILE A 168 -0.13 -30.89 2.72
CA ILE A 168 -0.93 -29.93 3.50
C ILE A 168 -2.25 -29.62 2.79
N ALA A 169 -2.26 -29.51 1.46
CA ALA A 169 -3.48 -29.26 0.70
C ALA A 169 -4.51 -30.41 0.77
N ARG A 170 -4.07 -31.62 1.11
CA ARG A 170 -4.94 -32.80 1.32
C ARG A 170 -5.27 -33.06 2.78
N ALA A 171 -4.66 -32.31 3.69
CA ALA A 171 -4.83 -32.50 5.12
C ALA A 171 -6.10 -31.79 5.61
N ASP A 172 -6.82 -32.42 6.50
CA ASP A 172 -7.97 -31.83 7.17
C ASP A 172 -7.55 -31.06 8.43
N LEU A 173 -8.30 -30.03 8.78
CA LEU A 173 -8.10 -29.30 10.02
C LEU A 173 -8.78 -30.04 11.19
N ASP A 174 -7.97 -30.49 12.15
CA ASP A 174 -8.44 -31.19 13.32
C ASP A 174 -8.53 -30.29 14.54
N TYR A 175 -9.67 -30.31 15.20
CA TYR A 175 -9.85 -29.64 16.48
C TYR A 175 -9.44 -30.58 17.63
N VAL A 176 -8.16 -30.54 17.99
CA VAL A 176 -7.59 -31.38 19.01
C VAL A 176 -7.48 -30.64 20.34
N PRO A 177 -7.75 -31.31 21.48
CA PRO A 177 -7.49 -30.72 22.80
C PRO A 177 -5.98 -30.56 23.02
N TYR A 178 -5.60 -29.45 23.60
CA TYR A 178 -4.22 -29.17 23.99
C TYR A 178 -4.14 -28.32 25.25
N THR A 179 -3.01 -28.35 25.90
CA THR A 179 -2.62 -27.39 26.92
C THR A 179 -1.27 -26.78 26.56
N SER A 180 -1.09 -25.49 26.82
CA SER A 180 0.15 -24.78 26.61
C SER A 180 0.63 -24.19 27.92
N THR A 181 1.94 -24.24 28.16
CA THR A 181 2.55 -23.54 29.30
C THR A 181 2.62 -22.03 29.09
N ASP A 182 2.43 -21.56 27.86
CA ASP A 182 2.25 -20.14 27.49
C ASP A 182 0.86 -19.96 26.85
N THR A 183 -0.03 -19.27 27.54
CA THR A 183 -1.43 -19.12 27.15
C THR A 183 -1.65 -18.21 25.91
N ASP A 184 -0.65 -17.42 25.53
CA ASP A 184 -0.69 -16.58 24.33
C ASP A 184 -0.37 -17.36 23.05
N VAL A 185 0.07 -18.63 23.20
CA VAL A 185 0.44 -19.50 22.09
C VAL A 185 -0.69 -20.46 21.76
N LYS A 186 -1.10 -20.46 20.49
CA LYS A 186 -2.18 -21.27 19.95
C LYS A 186 -1.66 -22.42 19.13
N LEU A 187 -2.42 -23.50 19.10
CA LEU A 187 -2.18 -24.68 18.28
C LEU A 187 -3.34 -24.92 17.33
N ALA A 188 -3.00 -25.25 16.09
CA ALA A 188 -3.90 -25.91 15.16
C ALA A 188 -3.21 -27.13 14.54
N VAL A 189 -3.96 -28.17 14.25
CA VAL A 189 -3.40 -29.41 13.69
C VAL A 189 -4.07 -29.71 12.36
N ARG A 190 -3.27 -30.08 11.37
CA ARG A 190 -3.78 -30.64 10.14
C ARG A 190 -3.26 -32.05 9.96
N THR A 191 -4.15 -32.99 9.66
CA THR A 191 -3.81 -34.40 9.47
C THR A 191 -4.10 -34.83 8.04
N THR A 192 -3.12 -35.42 7.38
CA THR A 192 -3.28 -35.98 6.04
C THR A 192 -4.06 -37.31 6.08
N PRO A 193 -4.64 -37.76 4.97
CA PRO A 193 -5.26 -39.10 4.88
C PRO A 193 -4.29 -40.25 5.25
N ASP A 194 -3.00 -40.04 5.03
CA ASP A 194 -1.95 -41.03 5.35
C ASP A 194 -1.49 -40.97 6.83
N GLY A 195 -2.06 -40.04 7.61
CA GLY A 195 -1.78 -39.90 9.03
C GLY A 195 -0.59 -39.00 9.39
N ASP A 196 0.01 -38.32 8.41
CA ASP A 196 1.00 -37.28 8.69
C ASP A 196 0.33 -36.09 9.39
N ARG A 197 0.99 -35.52 10.40
CA ARG A 197 0.44 -34.41 11.18
C ARG A 197 1.30 -33.17 11.12
N TYR A 198 0.65 -32.00 10.94
CA TYR A 198 1.25 -30.67 10.94
C TYR A 198 0.70 -29.87 12.11
N PHE A 199 1.52 -29.57 13.09
CA PHE A 199 1.17 -28.80 14.29
C PHE A 199 1.59 -27.35 14.05
N PHE A 200 0.65 -26.48 13.71
CA PHE A 200 0.86 -25.05 13.53
C PHE A 200 0.82 -24.38 14.91
N ILE A 201 1.92 -23.81 15.32
CA ILE A 201 2.10 -23.17 16.63
C ILE A 201 2.41 -21.70 16.37
N ARG A 202 1.58 -20.79 16.91
CA ARG A 202 1.69 -19.37 16.62
C ARG A 202 1.19 -18.49 17.76
N THR A 203 1.64 -17.24 17.77
CA THR A 203 1.17 -16.21 18.69
C THR A 203 0.91 -14.90 17.93
N GLU A 204 -0.06 -14.12 18.42
CA GLU A 204 -0.28 -12.72 18.00
C GLU A 204 0.18 -11.73 19.08
N GLU A 205 0.81 -12.22 20.17
CA GLU A 205 1.44 -11.38 21.17
C GLU A 205 2.79 -10.83 20.64
N ARG A 206 3.02 -9.52 20.82
CA ARG A 206 4.11 -8.77 20.20
C ARG A 206 5.20 -8.30 21.16
N SER A 207 4.91 -8.34 22.47
CA SER A 207 5.74 -7.62 23.44
C SER A 207 6.93 -8.43 23.96
N ARG A 208 6.92 -9.76 23.77
CA ARG A 208 7.92 -10.66 24.33
C ARG A 208 8.18 -11.88 23.45
N GLN A 209 9.28 -12.56 23.73
CA GLN A 209 9.52 -13.89 23.21
C GLN A 209 8.70 -14.92 24.00
N HIS A 210 8.35 -16.01 23.36
CA HIS A 210 7.52 -17.06 23.91
C HIS A 210 8.29 -18.38 23.96
N PHE A 211 8.35 -18.98 25.12
CA PHE A 211 8.99 -20.27 25.34
C PHE A 211 8.04 -21.15 26.15
N GLY A 212 7.98 -22.40 25.77
CA GLY A 212 7.13 -23.33 26.52
C GLY A 212 6.96 -24.67 25.85
N THR A 213 5.99 -25.41 26.36
CA THR A 213 5.64 -26.74 25.86
C THR A 213 4.14 -26.80 25.59
N ILE A 214 3.75 -27.31 24.43
CA ILE A 214 2.39 -27.71 24.11
C ILE A 214 2.25 -29.21 24.33
N TYR A 215 1.27 -29.58 25.13
CA TYR A 215 0.87 -30.98 25.36
C TYR A 215 -0.41 -31.28 24.55
N THR A 216 -0.32 -32.23 23.64
CA THR A 216 -1.44 -32.64 22.79
C THR A 216 -1.24 -34.05 22.27
N GLN A 217 -2.30 -34.87 22.22
CA GLN A 217 -2.28 -36.21 21.60
C GLN A 217 -1.11 -37.12 22.07
N GLY A 218 -0.74 -37.03 23.34
CA GLY A 218 0.40 -37.77 23.90
C GLY A 218 1.79 -37.25 23.56
N LEU A 219 1.87 -36.08 22.94
CA LEU A 219 3.12 -35.41 22.60
C LEU A 219 3.39 -34.24 23.54
N ALA A 220 4.68 -33.94 23.76
CA ALA A 220 5.17 -32.72 24.36
C ALA A 220 6.03 -32.00 23.32
N LEU A 221 5.56 -30.85 22.85
CA LEU A 221 6.22 -30.06 21.79
C LEU A 221 6.80 -28.80 22.41
N ASP A 222 8.12 -28.80 22.63
CA ASP A 222 8.81 -27.62 23.11
C ASP A 222 8.93 -26.59 21.98
N PHE A 223 8.59 -25.35 22.25
CA PHE A 223 8.65 -24.26 21.29
C PHE A 223 9.43 -23.06 21.81
N ALA A 224 9.99 -22.32 20.86
CA ALA A 224 10.56 -20.98 21.05
C ALA A 224 10.09 -20.10 19.91
N LEU A 225 9.24 -19.11 20.20
CA LEU A 225 8.73 -18.17 19.23
C LEU A 225 9.23 -16.76 19.53
N GLU A 226 9.63 -16.05 18.50
CA GLU A 226 9.81 -14.61 18.57
C GLU A 226 8.45 -13.89 18.77
N PRO A 227 8.44 -12.60 19.15
CA PRO A 227 7.19 -11.82 19.20
C PRO A 227 6.44 -11.92 17.88
N PHE A 228 5.15 -12.22 17.94
CA PHE A 228 4.31 -12.50 16.77
C PHE A 228 4.76 -13.70 15.93
N GLY A 229 5.50 -14.61 16.50
CA GLY A 229 6.10 -15.74 15.80
C GLY A 229 5.12 -16.85 15.44
N ALA A 230 5.49 -17.64 14.44
CA ALA A 230 4.79 -18.84 14.03
C ALA A 230 5.75 -19.89 13.51
N MET A 231 5.48 -21.18 13.78
CA MET A 231 6.22 -22.31 13.26
C MET A 231 5.33 -23.55 13.11
N VAL A 232 5.85 -24.56 12.43
CA VAL A 232 5.14 -25.82 12.20
C VAL A 232 6.03 -26.97 12.63
N TYR A 233 5.49 -27.88 13.44
CA TYR A 233 6.10 -29.17 13.68
C TYR A 233 5.44 -30.22 12.80
N TYR A 234 6.19 -30.80 11.88
CA TYR A 234 5.75 -31.89 11.03
C TYR A 234 6.12 -33.22 11.66
N LEU A 235 5.13 -34.07 11.84
CA LEU A 235 5.30 -35.44 12.34
C LEU A 235 4.79 -36.43 11.30
N PRO A 236 5.69 -37.20 10.66
CA PRO A 236 5.28 -38.28 9.76
C PRO A 236 4.48 -39.35 10.49
N SER A 237 3.56 -39.99 9.80
CA SER A 237 2.79 -41.12 10.30
C SER A 237 3.72 -42.25 10.78
N GLY A 238 3.46 -42.76 11.96
CA GLY A 238 4.28 -43.81 12.59
C GLY A 238 5.67 -43.39 13.09
N ALA A 239 6.08 -42.15 12.90
CA ALA A 239 7.37 -41.64 13.37
C ALA A 239 7.29 -41.24 14.87
N GLY A 240 8.35 -41.56 15.63
CA GLY A 240 8.46 -41.12 17.03
C GLY A 240 8.91 -39.68 17.20
N LYS A 241 9.44 -39.04 16.16
CA LYS A 241 9.94 -37.66 16.19
C LYS A 241 9.71 -36.97 14.85
N GLY A 242 9.39 -35.69 14.92
CA GLY A 242 9.15 -34.83 13.76
C GLY A 242 10.23 -33.77 13.56
N THR A 243 9.92 -32.80 12.73
CA THR A 243 10.83 -31.73 12.30
C THR A 243 10.13 -30.38 12.36
N TRP A 244 10.84 -29.35 12.82
CA TRP A 244 10.40 -27.97 12.86
C TRP A 244 10.60 -27.24 11.54
N TYR A 245 9.63 -26.41 11.15
CA TYR A 245 9.62 -25.54 9.95
C TYR A 245 9.05 -24.15 10.28
N PRO A 246 9.33 -23.11 9.44
CA PRO A 246 10.30 -23.15 8.35
C PRO A 246 11.73 -23.21 8.87
N ARG A 247 12.62 -23.83 8.12
CA ARG A 247 14.06 -23.75 8.35
C ARG A 247 14.56 -22.50 7.63
N LEU A 248 14.91 -21.49 8.40
CA LEU A 248 15.42 -20.25 7.83
C LEU A 248 16.88 -20.46 7.39
N PRO A 249 17.24 -20.10 6.15
CA PRO A 249 18.64 -20.13 5.74
C PRO A 249 19.45 -19.13 6.55
N GLU A 250 20.76 -19.37 6.66
CA GLU A 250 21.67 -18.44 7.32
C GLU A 250 21.56 -17.03 6.69
N PRO A 251 21.65 -15.98 7.51
CA PRO A 251 21.72 -14.62 7.01
C PRO A 251 22.89 -14.48 6.02
N GLN A 252 22.62 -13.96 4.84
CA GLN A 252 23.70 -13.62 3.92
C GLN A 252 24.34 -12.33 4.40
N VAL A 253 25.53 -12.43 4.99
CA VAL A 253 26.39 -11.27 5.22
C VAL A 253 26.92 -10.85 3.85
N ARG A 254 26.39 -9.76 3.30
CA ARG A 254 27.01 -9.13 2.12
C ARG A 254 28.07 -8.17 2.62
N ASP A 255 29.26 -8.27 2.03
CA ASP A 255 30.25 -7.20 2.12
C ASP A 255 29.63 -5.94 1.51
N MET A 256 29.10 -5.09 2.36
CA MET A 256 28.62 -3.77 1.97
C MET A 256 29.85 -2.94 1.60
N ARG A 257 30.16 -2.89 0.33
CA ARG A 257 31.14 -1.92 -0.15
C ARG A 257 30.56 -0.53 0.06
N PRO A 258 31.29 0.39 0.72
CA PRO A 258 30.82 1.75 0.83
C PRO A 258 30.58 2.30 -0.59
N LEU A 259 29.42 2.91 -0.79
CA LEU A 259 29.16 3.63 -2.03
C LEU A 259 30.22 4.73 -2.15
N PRO A 260 30.75 4.96 -3.37
CA PRO A 260 31.62 6.10 -3.59
C PRO A 260 30.90 7.38 -3.19
N SER A 261 31.60 8.31 -2.57
CA SER A 261 31.05 9.61 -2.24
C SER A 261 30.65 10.33 -3.54
N VAL A 262 29.40 10.81 -3.57
CA VAL A 262 28.88 11.60 -4.69
C VAL A 262 28.86 13.04 -4.25
N GLU A 263 29.57 13.90 -4.99
CA GLU A 263 29.45 15.33 -4.81
C GLU A 263 28.28 15.84 -5.69
N LEU A 264 27.24 16.35 -5.04
CA LEU A 264 26.12 16.99 -5.73
C LEU A 264 26.47 18.46 -5.99
N LYS A 265 26.42 18.87 -7.23
CA LYS A 265 26.58 20.28 -7.62
C LYS A 265 25.24 20.83 -8.05
N GLN A 266 24.85 21.95 -7.46
CA GLN A 266 23.73 22.73 -7.94
C GLN A 266 24.11 23.39 -9.26
N GLU A 267 23.42 23.02 -10.34
CA GLU A 267 23.70 23.56 -11.68
C GLU A 267 22.91 24.83 -11.98
N GLY A 268 21.86 25.11 -11.25
CA GLY A 268 21.07 26.32 -11.38
C GLY A 268 19.68 26.16 -10.78
N VAL A 269 18.96 27.26 -10.74
CA VAL A 269 17.53 27.31 -10.42
C VAL A 269 16.79 27.51 -11.74
N MET A 270 15.88 26.59 -12.08
CA MET A 270 14.99 26.81 -13.21
C MET A 270 13.85 27.72 -12.76
N GLU A 271 13.84 28.94 -13.26
CA GLU A 271 12.70 29.84 -13.18
C GLU A 271 11.84 29.65 -14.43
N ASP A 272 10.73 28.92 -14.32
CA ASP A 272 9.75 28.99 -15.38
C ASP A 272 8.95 30.30 -15.25
N PRO A 273 8.83 31.07 -16.32
CA PRO A 273 7.97 32.24 -16.31
C PRO A 273 6.53 31.80 -16.03
N LEU A 274 5.80 32.59 -15.24
CA LEU A 274 4.38 32.38 -15.06
C LEU A 274 3.68 32.26 -16.42
N PRO A 275 2.74 31.32 -16.58
CA PRO A 275 2.00 31.17 -17.82
C PRO A 275 1.36 32.51 -18.25
N VAL A 276 1.46 32.83 -19.52
CA VAL A 276 0.96 34.11 -20.07
C VAL A 276 -0.54 34.05 -20.34
N GLU A 277 -1.06 32.84 -20.60
CA GLU A 277 -2.46 32.61 -20.92
C GLU A 277 -3.24 32.08 -19.73
N TRP A 278 -4.34 32.74 -19.40
CA TRP A 278 -5.21 32.40 -18.29
C TRP A 278 -6.58 32.01 -18.77
N THR A 279 -6.99 30.78 -18.53
CA THR A 279 -8.33 30.25 -18.82
C THR A 279 -9.27 30.51 -17.66
N ARG A 280 -10.47 30.95 -17.94
CA ARG A 280 -11.50 31.11 -16.90
C ARG A 280 -12.03 29.73 -16.50
N LEU A 281 -11.94 29.40 -15.23
CA LEU A 281 -12.60 28.22 -14.65
C LEU A 281 -14.10 28.54 -14.52
N ARG A 282 -14.96 27.65 -14.98
CA ARG A 282 -16.41 27.80 -14.83
C ARG A 282 -16.80 27.54 -13.37
N ASP A 283 -17.85 28.20 -12.93
CA ASP A 283 -18.31 28.09 -11.55
C ASP A 283 -18.71 26.63 -11.21
N GLY A 284 -18.13 26.08 -10.15
CA GLY A 284 -18.38 24.71 -9.70
C GLY A 284 -17.64 23.61 -10.47
N GLU A 285 -16.84 23.96 -11.47
CA GLU A 285 -15.99 23.03 -12.21
C GLU A 285 -14.55 23.03 -11.66
N THR A 286 -13.81 22.01 -12.04
CA THR A 286 -12.40 21.82 -11.75
C THR A 286 -11.63 21.58 -13.06
N VAL A 287 -10.32 21.72 -13.06
CA VAL A 287 -9.50 21.70 -14.30
C VAL A 287 -9.51 20.36 -15.03
N ASP A 288 -9.90 19.27 -14.38
CA ASP A 288 -10.13 17.98 -15.00
C ASP A 288 -11.30 18.00 -16.01
N ASN A 289 -12.25 18.91 -15.86
CA ASN A 289 -13.28 19.15 -16.87
C ASN A 289 -12.70 19.67 -18.20
N ASP A 290 -11.56 20.32 -18.15
CA ASP A 290 -10.82 20.81 -19.31
C ASP A 290 -9.74 19.82 -19.80
N GLY A 291 -9.73 18.58 -19.30
CA GLY A 291 -8.84 17.51 -19.75
C GLY A 291 -7.47 17.49 -19.08
N ILE A 292 -7.28 18.21 -17.99
CA ILE A 292 -6.01 18.23 -17.24
C ILE A 292 -6.06 17.18 -16.14
N TYR A 293 -5.39 16.04 -16.35
CA TYR A 293 -5.43 14.88 -15.44
C TYR A 293 -4.09 14.50 -14.81
N GLY A 294 -2.99 14.99 -15.34
CA GLY A 294 -1.65 14.64 -14.91
C GLY A 294 -1.21 15.30 -13.59
N ARG A 295 -0.01 14.98 -13.15
CA ARG A 295 0.69 15.66 -12.06
C ARG A 295 1.32 16.92 -12.61
N HIS A 296 0.73 18.08 -12.37
CA HIS A 296 1.20 19.36 -12.87
C HIS A 296 1.13 20.40 -11.77
N PHE A 297 1.88 21.47 -11.97
CA PHE A 297 1.70 22.68 -11.19
C PHE A 297 0.62 23.52 -11.86
N ILE A 298 -0.45 23.80 -11.12
CA ILE A 298 -1.58 24.58 -11.60
C ILE A 298 -1.62 25.90 -10.85
N TYR A 299 -1.57 26.97 -11.59
CA TYR A 299 -1.71 28.31 -11.05
C TYR A 299 -3.18 28.74 -11.15
N TYR A 300 -3.67 29.31 -10.05
CA TYR A 300 -4.98 29.97 -10.03
C TYR A 300 -4.81 31.42 -9.66
N ARG A 301 -5.54 32.28 -10.35
CA ARG A 301 -5.57 33.71 -10.09
C ARG A 301 -6.99 34.15 -9.74
N THR A 302 -7.10 34.93 -8.69
CA THR A 302 -8.35 35.53 -8.25
C THR A 302 -8.10 36.88 -7.59
N SER A 303 -9.14 37.53 -7.11
CA SER A 303 -9.07 38.79 -6.38
C SER A 303 -9.78 38.65 -5.03
N ALA A 304 -9.07 38.90 -3.93
CA ALA A 304 -9.59 38.79 -2.58
C ALA A 304 -9.41 40.09 -1.80
N TYR A 305 -10.16 40.23 -0.71
CA TYR A 305 -10.09 41.42 0.15
C TYR A 305 -8.85 41.37 1.07
N ARG A 306 -8.08 42.47 1.07
CA ARG A 306 -6.96 42.66 2.01
C ARG A 306 -7.48 42.68 3.46
N GLY A 307 -6.72 42.10 4.37
CA GLY A 307 -7.07 41.95 5.77
C GLY A 307 -8.08 40.86 6.09
N CYS A 308 -8.73 40.28 5.08
CA CYS A 308 -9.70 39.21 5.22
C CYS A 308 -9.05 37.83 5.14
N MET A 309 -9.80 36.83 5.58
CA MET A 309 -9.45 35.41 5.39
C MET A 309 -9.79 34.97 3.98
N LEU A 310 -8.85 34.26 3.37
CA LEU A 310 -9.07 33.45 2.19
C LEU A 310 -9.25 32.01 2.67
N GLU A 311 -10.32 31.38 2.28
CA GLU A 311 -10.61 29.98 2.55
C GLU A 311 -10.44 29.19 1.23
N VAL A 312 -9.57 28.20 1.25
CA VAL A 312 -9.30 27.32 0.10
C VAL A 312 -9.77 25.92 0.44
N GLY A 313 -10.78 25.45 -0.27
CA GLY A 313 -11.27 24.08 -0.16
C GLY A 313 -10.32 23.12 -0.82
N ARG A 314 -9.88 22.08 -0.09
CA ARG A 314 -8.99 21.05 -0.60
C ARG A 314 -9.77 19.91 -1.21
N ILE A 315 -9.34 19.42 -2.35
CA ILE A 315 -9.80 18.17 -2.93
C ILE A 315 -8.81 17.07 -2.58
N GLY A 316 -9.30 15.85 -2.51
CA GLY A 316 -8.45 14.69 -2.27
C GLY A 316 -8.35 14.28 -0.82
N LYS A 317 -9.39 14.54 -0.04
CA LYS A 317 -9.52 13.95 1.29
C LYS A 317 -9.49 12.43 1.16
N ASN A 318 -8.39 11.82 1.59
CA ASN A 318 -8.37 10.40 1.87
C ASN A 318 -8.78 10.18 3.32
N VAL A 319 -9.76 9.33 3.54
CA VAL A 319 -10.22 8.95 4.90
C VAL A 319 -9.09 8.33 5.71
N MET A 320 -8.17 7.66 5.04
CA MET A 320 -7.03 6.99 5.67
C MET A 320 -5.77 7.85 5.74
N ASN A 321 -5.59 8.80 4.82
CA ASN A 321 -4.38 9.64 4.77
C ASN A 321 -4.72 11.11 4.51
N ARG A 322 -4.72 11.92 5.57
CA ARG A 322 -5.06 13.34 5.53
C ARG A 322 -4.01 14.20 4.81
N SER A 323 -2.78 13.71 4.66
CA SER A 323 -1.69 14.43 4.00
C SER A 323 -1.68 14.30 2.47
N ALA A 324 -2.54 13.47 1.91
CA ALA A 324 -2.63 13.25 0.46
C ALA A 324 -3.37 14.35 -0.30
N ALA A 325 -3.87 15.39 0.35
CA ALA A 325 -4.45 16.55 -0.33
C ALA A 325 -3.37 17.32 -1.11
N ASP A 326 -3.79 17.97 -2.22
CA ASP A 326 -2.90 18.82 -2.98
C ASP A 326 -2.25 19.90 -2.09
N THR A 327 -0.97 20.14 -2.32
CA THR A 327 -0.29 21.26 -1.68
C THR A 327 -0.74 22.55 -2.34
N VAL A 328 -1.08 23.54 -1.55
CA VAL A 328 -1.41 24.87 -2.05
C VAL A 328 -0.52 25.93 -1.42
N LEU A 329 0.08 26.76 -2.25
CA LEU A 329 0.79 27.96 -1.83
C LEU A 329 -0.02 29.17 -2.29
N VAL A 330 -0.09 30.19 -1.45
CA VAL A 330 -0.78 31.45 -1.75
C VAL A 330 0.22 32.59 -1.73
N ALA A 331 0.19 33.42 -2.78
CA ALA A 331 1.01 34.62 -2.87
C ALA A 331 0.17 35.86 -3.13
N VAL A 332 0.57 36.98 -2.52
CA VAL A 332 -0.01 38.30 -2.69
C VAL A 332 1.14 39.30 -2.89
N ASP A 333 1.04 40.12 -3.92
CA ASP A 333 2.08 41.10 -4.29
C ASP A 333 3.50 40.44 -4.41
N GLY A 334 3.55 39.22 -4.99
CA GLY A 334 4.80 38.46 -5.16
C GLY A 334 5.39 37.86 -3.87
N ARG A 335 4.66 37.87 -2.75
CA ARG A 335 5.11 37.30 -1.48
C ARG A 335 4.21 36.19 -1.03
N LEU A 336 4.82 35.09 -0.55
CA LEU A 336 4.07 33.98 0.04
C LEU A 336 3.33 34.41 1.29
N VAL A 337 2.08 33.99 1.38
CA VAL A 337 1.25 34.17 2.58
C VAL A 337 1.25 32.86 3.36
N PRO A 338 1.67 32.85 4.62
CA PRO A 338 1.67 31.63 5.42
C PRO A 338 0.25 31.15 5.70
N ILE A 339 0.10 29.84 5.90
CA ILE A 339 -1.14 29.25 6.37
C ILE A 339 -1.44 29.78 7.77
N ASP A 340 -2.62 30.35 7.97
CA ASP A 340 -3.11 30.81 9.27
C ASP A 340 -3.62 29.62 10.11
N ARG A 341 -4.40 28.76 9.49
CA ARG A 341 -4.87 27.48 10.05
C ARG A 341 -5.27 26.52 8.93
N GLU A 342 -5.35 25.24 9.25
CA GLU A 342 -5.82 24.24 8.32
C GLU A 342 -6.68 23.16 8.99
N THR A 343 -7.53 22.56 8.19
CA THR A 343 -8.25 21.32 8.48
C THR A 343 -7.99 20.34 7.33
N PRO A 344 -8.37 19.07 7.45
CA PRO A 344 -8.25 18.13 6.32
C PRO A 344 -8.93 18.60 5.04
N GLU A 345 -10.01 19.36 5.14
CA GLU A 345 -10.83 19.81 4.02
C GLU A 345 -10.50 21.23 3.54
N LYS A 346 -9.81 22.03 4.35
CA LYS A 346 -9.65 23.47 4.11
C LYS A 346 -8.33 24.01 4.59
N ALA A 347 -7.77 24.96 3.84
CA ALA A 347 -6.69 25.83 4.29
C ALA A 347 -7.16 27.27 4.35
N TYR A 348 -6.68 28.00 5.33
CA TYR A 348 -7.06 29.40 5.59
C TYR A 348 -5.81 30.26 5.55
N TYR A 349 -5.88 31.38 4.84
CA TYR A 349 -4.81 32.33 4.66
C TYR A 349 -5.29 33.73 5.02
N ARG A 350 -4.58 34.45 5.84
CA ARG A 350 -4.90 35.84 6.14
C ARG A 350 -4.24 36.74 5.11
N ILE A 351 -5.04 37.31 4.21
CA ILE A 351 -4.52 38.22 3.17
C ILE A 351 -3.96 39.48 3.83
N PRO A 352 -2.70 39.86 3.57
CA PRO A 352 -2.11 41.05 4.19
C PRO A 352 -2.91 42.31 3.92
N GLY A 353 -3.10 43.14 4.92
CA GLY A 353 -3.80 44.43 4.83
C GLY A 353 -4.64 44.81 6.02
N ASP A 354 -5.40 45.87 5.92
CA ASP A 354 -6.27 46.40 7.01
C ASP A 354 -7.46 45.45 7.23
N SER A 355 -7.76 45.18 8.49
CA SER A 355 -8.89 44.33 8.93
C SER A 355 -10.27 44.87 8.53
N ALA A 356 -10.36 46.09 8.03
CA ALA A 356 -11.61 46.66 7.49
C ALA A 356 -12.07 45.98 6.18
N CYS A 357 -11.24 45.16 5.55
CA CYS A 357 -11.55 44.36 4.36
C CYS A 357 -12.21 45.19 3.23
N ARG A 358 -11.70 46.38 2.97
CA ARG A 358 -12.30 47.28 1.97
C ARG A 358 -11.66 47.24 0.61
N GLN A 359 -10.39 46.90 0.53
CA GLN A 359 -9.60 46.92 -0.70
C GLN A 359 -9.34 45.51 -1.20
N LYS A 360 -9.55 45.27 -2.48
CA LYS A 360 -9.18 44.01 -3.16
C LYS A 360 -7.73 44.02 -3.62
N THR A 361 -7.16 42.86 -3.70
CA THR A 361 -5.84 42.61 -4.26
C THR A 361 -5.83 41.34 -5.07
N ASP A 362 -4.92 41.23 -6.02
CA ASP A 362 -4.70 40.00 -6.77
C ASP A 362 -4.08 38.94 -5.86
N VAL A 363 -4.58 37.73 -5.96
CA VAL A 363 -4.10 36.57 -5.25
C VAL A 363 -3.73 35.49 -6.27
N LEU A 364 -2.52 34.97 -6.15
CA LEU A 364 -2.02 33.84 -6.90
C LEU A 364 -2.01 32.63 -5.98
N LEU A 365 -2.58 31.52 -6.44
CA LEU A 365 -2.49 30.23 -5.77
C LEU A 365 -1.71 29.28 -6.68
N LEU A 366 -0.75 28.57 -6.11
CA LEU A 366 -0.04 27.49 -6.77
C LEU A 366 -0.49 26.17 -6.15
N PHE A 367 -1.04 25.31 -6.97
CA PHE A 367 -1.38 23.94 -6.60
C PHE A 367 -0.37 22.97 -7.20
N GLU A 368 0.19 22.13 -6.34
CA GLU A 368 0.85 20.92 -6.75
C GLU A 368 -0.22 19.85 -6.90
N ASN A 369 -0.63 19.58 -8.14
CA ASN A 369 -1.57 18.52 -8.44
C ASN A 369 -0.88 17.16 -8.29
N ARG A 370 -1.30 16.36 -7.33
CA ARG A 370 -0.74 15.03 -7.02
C ARG A 370 -1.40 13.88 -7.77
N GLY A 371 -2.19 14.19 -8.80
CA GLY A 371 -2.90 13.21 -9.61
C GLY A 371 -4.18 12.68 -8.97
N LEU A 372 -4.70 11.61 -9.53
CA LEU A 372 -5.97 11.02 -9.12
C LEU A 372 -5.79 10.02 -7.97
N HIS A 373 -6.79 9.92 -7.10
CA HIS A 373 -6.83 8.89 -6.08
C HIS A 373 -7.05 7.50 -6.69
N HIS A 374 -6.40 6.49 -6.13
CA HIS A 374 -6.61 5.09 -6.52
C HIS A 374 -7.41 4.27 -5.48
N HIS A 375 -7.62 4.79 -4.28
CA HIS A 375 -8.39 4.11 -3.23
C HIS A 375 -9.88 4.43 -3.30
N THR A 376 -10.71 3.39 -3.16
CA THR A 376 -12.16 3.41 -3.33
C THR A 376 -12.95 3.94 -2.13
N ASN A 377 -12.32 4.23 -1.01
CA ASN A 377 -13.01 4.61 0.23
C ASN A 377 -13.36 6.09 0.35
N ALA A 378 -12.95 6.92 -0.59
CA ALA A 378 -13.45 8.29 -0.70
C ALA A 378 -14.69 8.32 -1.60
N ALA A 379 -15.61 9.28 -1.37
CA ALA A 379 -16.74 9.45 -2.25
C ALA A 379 -16.27 9.53 -3.71
N PHE A 380 -16.89 8.75 -4.59
CA PHE A 380 -16.47 8.56 -5.99
C PHE A 380 -16.22 9.90 -6.73
N GLU A 381 -17.01 10.92 -6.42
CA GLU A 381 -16.85 12.25 -6.98
C GLU A 381 -15.55 12.96 -6.59
N ALA A 382 -14.99 12.66 -5.42
CA ALA A 382 -13.74 13.27 -4.96
C ALA A 382 -12.49 12.66 -5.61
N HIS A 383 -12.61 11.49 -6.25
CA HIS A 383 -11.48 10.81 -6.90
C HIS A 383 -11.00 11.47 -8.19
N TRP A 384 -11.90 12.15 -8.87
CA TRP A 384 -11.70 12.64 -10.23
C TRP A 384 -11.47 14.15 -10.30
N LYS A 385 -11.64 14.87 -9.18
CA LYS A 385 -11.49 16.32 -9.14
C LYS A 385 -10.07 16.74 -8.81
N ILE A 386 -9.59 17.74 -9.52
CA ILE A 386 -8.23 18.29 -9.43
C ILE A 386 -8.31 19.79 -9.17
N GLY A 387 -7.56 20.27 -8.17
CA GLY A 387 -7.49 21.67 -7.78
C GLY A 387 -8.39 22.03 -6.59
N PRO A 388 -8.66 23.31 -6.34
CA PRO A 388 -9.47 23.72 -5.22
C PRO A 388 -10.95 23.35 -5.42
N ALA A 389 -11.58 22.81 -4.38
CA ALA A 389 -13.02 22.60 -4.38
C ALA A 389 -13.79 23.94 -4.46
N PHE A 390 -13.21 24.96 -3.84
CA PHE A 390 -13.65 26.34 -3.88
C PHE A 390 -12.56 27.25 -3.34
N VAL A 391 -12.62 28.52 -3.68
CA VAL A 391 -11.84 29.60 -3.06
C VAL A 391 -12.82 30.68 -2.61
N ARG A 392 -12.82 31.03 -1.33
CA ARG A 392 -13.79 31.95 -0.72
C ARG A 392 -13.10 33.09 0.04
N SER A 393 -13.71 34.25 -0.02
CA SER A 393 -13.40 35.34 0.87
C SER A 393 -14.69 36.02 1.32
N ARG A 394 -14.82 36.29 2.63
CA ARG A 394 -16.05 36.85 3.25
C ARG A 394 -17.30 35.99 3.02
N GLY A 395 -17.15 34.68 2.87
CA GLY A 395 -18.26 33.74 2.63
C GLY A 395 -18.72 33.65 1.18
N GLU A 396 -18.13 34.40 0.27
CA GLU A 396 -18.46 34.40 -1.16
C GLU A 396 -17.44 33.58 -1.95
N ASP A 397 -17.89 32.77 -2.90
CA ASP A 397 -17.04 32.08 -3.85
C ASP A 397 -16.38 33.08 -4.80
N LEU A 398 -15.08 32.94 -5.01
CA LEU A 398 -14.32 33.82 -5.86
C LEU A 398 -14.17 33.22 -7.26
N PRO A 399 -14.33 34.04 -8.32
CA PRO A 399 -14.07 33.57 -9.68
C PRO A 399 -12.58 33.24 -9.86
N LEU A 400 -12.28 32.11 -10.47
CA LEU A 400 -10.93 31.64 -10.72
C LEU A 400 -10.59 31.68 -12.19
N ARG A 401 -9.34 32.06 -12.47
CA ARG A 401 -8.66 31.76 -13.74
C ARG A 401 -7.51 30.84 -13.45
N TYR A 402 -7.24 29.89 -14.32
CA TYR A 402 -6.14 28.97 -14.16
C TYR A 402 -5.18 28.99 -15.34
N ALA A 403 -3.98 28.56 -15.09
CA ALA A 403 -2.96 28.21 -16.08
C ALA A 403 -2.13 27.06 -15.52
N TYR A 404 -1.59 26.23 -16.37
CA TYR A 404 -0.78 25.08 -15.91
C TYR A 404 0.55 25.01 -16.66
N THR A 405 1.50 24.34 -16.04
CA THR A 405 2.79 24.03 -16.63
C THR A 405 3.13 22.56 -16.37
N GLU A 406 3.62 21.89 -17.39
CA GLU A 406 4.12 20.53 -17.31
C GLU A 406 5.55 20.48 -16.74
N LYS A 407 6.22 21.63 -16.66
CA LYS A 407 7.57 21.73 -16.14
C LYS A 407 7.56 22.15 -14.68
N ALA A 408 8.21 21.36 -13.84
CA ALA A 408 8.45 21.75 -12.46
C ALA A 408 9.44 22.90 -12.36
N CYS A 409 9.09 23.95 -11.61
CA CYS A 409 10.08 24.89 -11.13
C CYS A 409 10.93 24.19 -10.06
N GLY A 410 12.23 24.16 -10.19
CA GLY A 410 13.08 23.49 -9.23
C GLY A 410 14.56 23.72 -9.43
N GLU A 411 15.34 23.39 -8.42
CA GLU A 411 16.79 23.38 -8.51
C GLU A 411 17.24 22.17 -9.33
N ARG A 412 18.12 22.40 -10.30
CA ARG A 412 18.75 21.33 -11.06
C ARG A 412 20.03 20.90 -10.37
N TRP A 413 20.11 19.62 -10.05
CA TRP A 413 21.28 19.01 -9.43
C TRP A 413 21.91 18.02 -10.39
N SER A 414 23.23 18.06 -10.52
CA SER A 414 23.99 17.01 -11.20
C SER A 414 24.81 16.21 -10.20
N ALA A 415 24.92 14.90 -10.42
CA ALA A 415 25.83 14.06 -9.69
C ALA A 415 27.21 14.12 -10.33
N GLY A 416 28.20 14.69 -9.63
CA GLY A 416 29.60 14.64 -10.03
C GLY A 416 30.27 13.39 -9.48
N GLY A 417 30.95 12.62 -10.33
CA GLY A 417 31.73 11.44 -9.96
C GLY A 417 31.71 10.36 -11.05
N ASP A 418 32.82 9.66 -11.21
CA ASP A 418 32.90 8.50 -12.09
C ASP A 418 32.10 7.32 -11.49
N TRP A 419 30.87 7.14 -11.95
CA TRP A 419 30.09 5.95 -11.68
C TRP A 419 30.38 4.91 -12.76
N PRO A 420 31.13 3.85 -12.50
CA PRO A 420 31.56 2.92 -13.54
C PRO A 420 30.44 2.09 -14.20
N HIS A 421 29.18 2.27 -13.78
CA HIS A 421 28.04 1.47 -14.27
C HIS A 421 26.76 2.28 -14.60
N LEU A 422 26.77 3.58 -14.43
CA LEU A 422 25.71 4.44 -14.99
C LEU A 422 26.19 4.94 -16.35
N THR A 423 26.16 4.08 -17.35
CA THR A 423 26.12 4.54 -18.73
C THR A 423 24.93 5.48 -18.83
N SER A 424 25.20 6.74 -19.15
CA SER A 424 24.19 7.70 -19.54
C SER A 424 23.21 7.01 -20.50
N VAL A 425 21.97 6.85 -20.05
CA VAL A 425 20.88 6.63 -20.99
C VAL A 425 20.79 7.92 -21.75
N SER A 426 21.47 7.98 -22.91
CA SER A 426 21.26 9.03 -23.87
C SER A 426 19.78 8.98 -24.21
N GLN A 427 19.03 10.01 -23.87
CA GLN A 427 17.76 10.26 -24.50
C GLN A 427 18.05 10.39 -25.98
N SER A 428 17.78 9.33 -26.75
CA SER A 428 17.64 9.45 -28.18
C SER A 428 16.36 10.25 -28.40
N GLU A 429 16.56 11.48 -28.81
CA GLU A 429 15.51 12.25 -29.48
C GLU A 429 14.94 11.40 -30.62
N ASN A 430 13.65 11.09 -30.54
CA ASN A 430 12.74 10.90 -31.66
C ASN A 430 11.31 11.19 -31.19
#